data_7450fd83fac0f64c2ca13bc7ceef3b99
#
_entry.id   7450fd83fac0f64c2ca13bc7ceef3b99
#
_cell.length_a   1.000
_cell.length_b   1.000
_cell.length_c   1.000
_cell.angle_alpha   90.00
_cell.angle_beta   90.00
_cell.angle_gamma   90.00
#
_symmetry.space_group_name_H-M   'P 1'
#
loop_
_entity.id
_entity.type
_entity.pdbx_description
1 polymer ?
#
loop_
_entity_poly.entity_id
_entity_poly.type
_entity_poly.pdbx_seq_one_letter_code
_entity_poly.pdbx_strand_id
1 'polypeptide(L)' 'MTVSEYTLQQWLRERRGRLKEMAETLDINYSWISQIARSRKKAPLDTAIKISAYTNNEVTVEAISKAYKPKK' A
#
# COMPACT_ATOMS: atom_id res chain seq x y z
N MET A 1 -22.02 3.04 -12.01
CA MET A 1 -20.74 2.55 -12.35
C MET A 1 -19.65 3.09 -11.48
N THR A 2 -18.89 2.23 -10.94
CA THR A 2 -17.88 2.65 -10.01
C THR A 2 -16.52 2.57 -10.61
N VAL A 3 -15.75 3.56 -10.36
CA VAL A 3 -14.39 3.52 -10.79
C VAL A 3 -13.60 2.81 -9.72
N SER A 4 -12.99 1.72 -10.07
CA SER A 4 -12.17 1.02 -9.15
C SER A 4 -10.86 1.72 -9.00
N GLU A 5 -10.52 2.08 -7.82
CA GLU A 5 -9.21 2.63 -7.56
C GLU A 5 -8.21 1.50 -7.51
N TYR A 6 -7.05 1.72 -8.07
CA TYR A 6 -5.99 0.74 -8.04
C TYR A 6 -5.37 0.78 -6.65
N THR A 7 -5.59 -0.25 -5.88
CA THR A 7 -5.15 -0.27 -4.50
C THR A 7 -3.80 -0.94 -4.35
N LEU A 8 -3.16 -0.68 -3.23
CA LEU A 8 -1.89 -1.31 -2.93
C LEU A 8 -2.03 -2.83 -2.88
N GLN A 9 -3.14 -3.32 -2.35
CA GLN A 9 -3.37 -4.75 -2.29
C GLN A 9 -3.42 -5.36 -3.68
N GLN A 10 -4.09 -4.70 -4.61
CA GLN A 10 -4.15 -5.18 -5.97
C GLN A 10 -2.77 -5.19 -6.62
N TRP A 11 -2.01 -4.14 -6.39
CA TRP A 11 -0.67 -4.03 -6.95
C TRP A 11 0.23 -5.18 -6.44
N LEU A 12 0.13 -5.46 -5.15
CA LEU A 12 0.95 -6.51 -4.56
C LEU A 12 0.55 -7.90 -5.04
N ARG A 13 -0.73 -8.08 -5.36
CA ARG A 13 -1.23 -9.38 -5.80
C ARG A 13 -0.91 -9.70 -7.25
N GLU A 14 -0.56 -8.72 -8.03
CA GLU A 14 -0.29 -8.93 -9.44
C GLU A 14 0.94 -9.77 -9.67
N ARG A 15 1.85 -9.80 -8.73
CA ARG A 15 3.06 -10.58 -8.87
C ARG A 15 3.51 -11.07 -7.52
N ARG A 16 3.92 -12.32 -7.47
CA ARG A 16 4.42 -12.91 -6.24
C ARG A 16 5.71 -12.22 -5.81
N GLY A 17 5.88 -12.09 -4.52
CA GLY A 17 7.12 -11.57 -3.97
C GLY A 17 7.22 -10.07 -3.92
N ARG A 18 6.25 -9.37 -4.47
CA ARG A 18 6.30 -7.90 -4.44
C ARG A 18 6.30 -7.35 -3.02
N LEU A 19 5.50 -7.96 -2.15
CA LEU A 19 5.39 -7.49 -0.78
C LEU A 19 6.72 -7.63 -0.05
N LYS A 20 7.34 -8.78 -0.18
CA LYS A 20 8.61 -9.01 0.46
C LYS A 20 9.68 -8.07 -0.09
N GLU A 21 9.70 -7.92 -1.40
CA GLU A 21 10.66 -7.06 -2.06
C GLU A 21 10.51 -5.61 -1.63
N MET A 22 9.26 -5.15 -1.57
CA MET A 22 8.98 -3.79 -1.13
C MET A 22 9.44 -3.59 0.31
N ALA A 23 9.14 -4.54 1.19
CA ALA A 23 9.52 -4.44 2.58
C ALA A 23 11.03 -4.32 2.74
N GLU A 24 11.76 -5.11 1.98
CA GLU A 24 13.22 -5.09 2.03
C GLU A 24 13.77 -3.79 1.46
N THR A 25 13.24 -3.38 0.34
CA THR A 25 13.72 -2.18 -0.33
C THR A 25 13.45 -0.93 0.49
N LEU A 26 12.29 -0.84 1.10
CA LEU A 26 11.90 0.33 1.88
C LEU A 26 12.30 0.23 3.34
N ASP A 27 12.84 -0.93 3.73
CA ASP A 27 13.23 -1.16 5.12
C ASP A 27 12.05 -0.99 6.07
N ILE A 28 10.92 -1.58 5.69
CA ILE A 28 9.71 -1.52 6.47
C ILE A 28 9.29 -2.94 6.81
N ASN A 29 8.72 -3.11 7.98
CA ASN A 29 8.29 -4.43 8.42
C ASN A 29 7.29 -5.03 7.44
N TYR A 30 7.53 -6.27 7.04
CA TYR A 30 6.69 -6.99 6.10
C TYR A 30 5.22 -7.04 6.57
N SER A 31 5.04 -7.38 7.85
CA SER A 31 3.70 -7.46 8.42
C SER A 31 2.98 -6.13 8.36
N TRP A 32 3.70 -5.06 8.58
CA TRP A 32 3.09 -3.74 8.58
C TRP A 32 2.58 -3.36 7.20
N ILE A 33 3.41 -3.62 6.19
CA ILE A 33 2.98 -3.34 4.82
C ILE A 33 1.75 -4.18 4.46
N SER A 34 1.76 -5.44 4.87
CA SER A 34 0.62 -6.31 4.64
C SER A 34 -0.65 -5.76 5.27
N GLN A 35 -0.54 -5.26 6.49
CA GLN A 35 -1.69 -4.69 7.18
C GLN A 35 -2.17 -3.39 6.54
N ILE A 36 -1.24 -2.59 6.05
CA ILE A 36 -1.60 -1.38 5.33
C ILE A 36 -2.35 -1.75 4.05
N ALA A 37 -1.85 -2.74 3.33
CA ALA A 37 -2.49 -3.16 2.09
C ALA A 37 -3.90 -3.70 2.32
N ARG A 38 -4.12 -4.31 3.48
CA ARG A 38 -5.43 -4.84 3.82
C ARG A 38 -6.33 -3.83 4.52
N SER A 39 -5.90 -2.60 4.57
CA SER A 39 -6.67 -1.51 5.18
C SER A 39 -6.85 -1.68 6.69
N ARG A 40 -5.96 -2.41 7.32
CA ARG A 40 -6.02 -2.62 8.76
C ARG A 40 -5.23 -1.60 9.55
N LYS A 41 -4.27 -0.98 8.89
CA LYS A 41 -3.44 0.04 9.53
C LYS A 41 -3.35 1.25 8.62
N LYS A 42 -3.27 2.39 9.25
CA LYS A 42 -3.10 3.62 8.50
C LYS A 42 -1.63 3.85 8.22
N ALA A 43 -1.29 4.13 6.98
CA ALA A 43 0.08 4.44 6.63
C ALA A 43 0.36 5.90 6.92
N PRO A 44 1.42 6.20 7.68
CA PRO A 44 1.84 7.60 7.83
C PRO A 44 2.18 8.18 6.47
N LEU A 45 2.12 9.50 6.38
CA LEU A 45 2.38 10.16 5.11
C LEU A 45 3.75 9.77 4.53
N ASP A 46 4.76 9.73 5.36
CA ASP A 46 6.10 9.35 4.90
C ASP A 46 6.10 7.96 4.27
N THR A 47 5.45 7.02 4.94
CA THR A 47 5.38 5.66 4.46
C THR A 47 4.57 5.59 3.17
N ALA A 48 3.47 6.32 3.12
CA ALA A 48 2.64 6.34 1.92
C ALA A 48 3.41 6.88 0.73
N ILE A 49 4.21 7.91 0.95
CA ILE A 49 5.03 8.48 -0.12
C ILE A 49 6.06 7.47 -0.61
N LYS A 50 6.69 6.77 0.32
CA LYS A 50 7.68 5.76 -0.05
C LYS A 50 7.04 4.63 -0.86
N ILE A 51 5.89 4.17 -0.43
CA ILE A 51 5.19 3.10 -1.12
C ILE A 51 4.76 3.55 -2.51
N SER A 52 4.22 4.76 -2.60
CA SER A 52 3.78 5.28 -3.88
C SER A 52 4.95 5.39 -4.85
N ALA A 53 6.08 5.90 -4.37
CA ALA A 53 7.27 6.02 -5.22
C ALA A 53 7.76 4.65 -5.66
N TYR A 54 7.72 3.68 -4.78
CA TYR A 54 8.17 2.34 -5.12
C TYR A 54 7.32 1.73 -6.22
N THR A 55 6.02 2.01 -6.21
CA THR A 55 5.13 1.50 -7.24
C THR A 55 5.16 2.35 -8.50
N ASN A 56 6.07 3.29 -8.56
CA ASN A 56 6.19 4.19 -9.71
C ASN A 56 4.92 5.00 -9.91
N ASN A 57 4.30 5.37 -8.81
CA ASN A 57 3.06 6.16 -8.75
C ASN A 57 1.85 5.42 -9.31
N GLU A 58 1.95 4.12 -9.52
CA GLU A 58 0.79 3.35 -9.92
C GLU A 58 -0.22 3.30 -8.79
N VAL A 59 0.27 3.21 -7.55
CA VAL A 59 -0.58 3.33 -6.38
C VAL A 59 -0.27 4.68 -5.76
N THR A 60 -1.21 5.58 -5.81
CA THR A 60 -0.96 6.94 -5.35
C THR A 60 -0.98 7.04 -3.83
N VAL A 61 -0.38 8.10 -3.32
CA VAL A 61 -0.41 8.38 -1.89
C VAL A 61 -1.86 8.45 -1.41
N GLU A 62 -2.71 9.06 -2.22
CA GLU A 62 -4.10 9.21 -1.88
C GLU A 62 -4.81 7.86 -1.79
N ALA A 63 -4.53 6.96 -2.73
CA ALA A 63 -5.13 5.64 -2.69
C ALA A 63 -4.72 4.88 -1.44
N ILE A 64 -3.45 4.99 -1.05
CA ILE A 64 -2.96 4.33 0.14
C ILE A 64 -3.64 4.90 1.38
N SER A 65 -3.77 6.20 1.43
CA SER A 65 -4.38 6.88 2.55
C SER A 65 -5.87 6.57 2.67
N LYS A 66 -6.56 6.51 1.54
CA LYS A 66 -7.99 6.24 1.54
C LYS A 66 -8.33 4.79 1.84
N ALA A 67 -7.38 3.90 1.65
CA ALA A 67 -7.64 2.48 1.88
C ALA A 67 -8.00 2.21 3.34
N TYR A 68 -7.46 3.00 4.25
CA TYR A 68 -7.74 2.80 5.66
C TYR A 68 -9.04 3.49 6.04
N LYS A 69 -9.95 2.74 6.60
CA LYS A 69 -11.21 3.29 7.09
C LYS A 69 -11.35 2.93 8.55
N PRO A 70 -11.26 3.90 9.43
CA PRO A 70 -11.38 3.61 10.84
C PRO A 70 -12.80 3.15 11.16
N LYS A 71 -12.89 2.23 12.07
CA LYS A 71 -14.18 1.79 12.54
C LYS A 71 -14.72 2.75 13.54
N LYS A 72 -15.97 2.95 13.49
CA LYS A 72 -16.62 3.79 14.47
C LYS A 72 -17.14 2.99 15.62
#